data_fc4d4439b47b4f4a909cc87fb08b2a13
#
_entry.id   fc4d4439b47b4f4a909cc87fb08b2a13
#
_cell.length_a   1.000
_cell.length_b   1.000
_cell.length_c   1.000
_cell.angle_alpha   90.00
_cell.angle_beta   90.00
_cell.angle_gamma   90.00
#
_symmetry.space_group_name_H-M   'P 1'
#
loop_
_entity.id
_entity.type
_entity.pdbx_description
1 polymer ?
#
loop_
_entity_poly.entity_id
_entity_poly.type
_entity_poly.pdbx_seq_one_letter_code
_entity_poly.pdbx_strand_id
1 'polypeptide(L)'
;MRKVLRAGRRLGKTFSMAIALLHYSYTNKDGRCLVIAPMKTQVELIYQEINRLASKNEIVSNSITRKVTSPQFMIEFSNGSTIRFFTSGMRSGGKSDVARGQEAHVIVLDEMDYMHTDDLDALYAMLQKTAEDQPDKVLIGASTPTGRRERFWEWCRSERFREFWFPSYCNPFFSKEQEDEFREQYSEAGYRHEIEADWGEDAEGVYPRKFVDAAFIEPSWNYIPEVTSARSIYTIGVDWDKYGAGTNIVVLEACHQNHEEERFKNKIRIAHREEIQKSEYTLTNAVNRIVQLNDSFQPKHIYVDRGYGEVQVELLRKYGTENPRSNLRDRVKGIGFGELIEIRDPYTKLPVKKEIKPYMVDNLRQHLEKSLILFPVADEELYMQLISYVVVRTTQTGRPVFEAGGSAVDHAHDALMLALLAITENYGEFGKSQVATNVESFSNTFFMPKNPTSDNEDYSNKDSGIILNVNRTAQLKPKFGKKSSSKKIARKMF
;
A
#
# COMPACT_ATOMS: atom_id res chain seq x y z
N MET A 1 -22.59 -27.29 -6.35
CA MET A 1 -21.83 -27.47 -5.09
C MET A 1 -21.01 -26.23 -4.82
N ARG A 2 -21.06 -25.66 -3.59
CA ARG A 2 -20.38 -24.40 -3.22
C ARG A 2 -19.42 -24.65 -2.06
N LYS A 3 -18.16 -24.28 -2.22
CA LYS A 3 -17.10 -24.52 -1.25
C LYS A 3 -16.32 -23.25 -1.02
N VAL A 4 -15.94 -22.98 0.21
CA VAL A 4 -15.00 -21.91 0.57
C VAL A 4 -13.85 -22.52 1.38
N LEU A 5 -12.65 -22.14 1.01
CA LEU A 5 -11.41 -22.59 1.63
C LEU A 5 -10.75 -21.40 2.33
N ARG A 6 -10.91 -21.34 3.63
CA ARG A 6 -10.21 -20.40 4.51
C ARG A 6 -8.93 -21.05 4.98
N ALA A 7 -7.80 -20.59 4.44
CA ALA A 7 -6.57 -21.31 4.64
C ALA A 7 -5.35 -20.39 4.77
N GLY A 8 -4.47 -20.77 5.68
CA GLY A 8 -3.23 -20.07 5.92
C GLY A 8 -2.25 -20.13 4.73
N ARG A 9 -1.19 -19.34 4.83
CA ARG A 9 -0.11 -19.30 3.83
C ARG A 9 0.59 -20.65 3.70
N ARG A 10 1.08 -20.91 2.50
CA ARG A 10 1.84 -22.13 2.17
C ARG A 10 1.12 -23.46 2.47
N LEU A 11 -0.20 -23.42 2.70
CA LEU A 11 -1.00 -24.64 2.82
C LEU A 11 -1.10 -25.44 1.51
N GLY A 12 -0.87 -24.78 0.36
CA GLY A 12 -1.02 -25.40 -0.93
C GLY A 12 -2.37 -25.13 -1.61
N LYS A 13 -3.04 -23.98 -1.31
CA LYS A 13 -4.29 -23.54 -1.95
C LYS A 13 -4.23 -23.66 -3.46
N THR A 14 -3.27 -22.96 -4.08
CA THR A 14 -3.05 -22.90 -5.53
C THR A 14 -2.80 -24.30 -6.13
N PHE A 15 -1.99 -25.11 -5.46
CA PHE A 15 -1.72 -26.49 -5.85
C PHE A 15 -2.99 -27.36 -5.87
N SER A 16 -3.79 -27.29 -4.81
CA SER A 16 -5.05 -28.05 -4.70
C SER A 16 -6.08 -27.62 -5.75
N MET A 17 -6.19 -26.32 -6.00
CA MET A 17 -7.06 -25.77 -7.04
C MET A 17 -6.60 -26.21 -8.44
N ALA A 18 -5.31 -26.20 -8.72
CA ALA A 18 -4.75 -26.66 -9.99
C ALA A 18 -5.04 -28.15 -10.25
N ILE A 19 -4.91 -29.00 -9.22
CA ILE A 19 -5.29 -30.43 -9.33
C ILE A 19 -6.77 -30.59 -9.62
N ALA A 20 -7.63 -29.88 -8.89
CA ALA A 20 -9.09 -29.97 -9.07
C ALA A 20 -9.50 -29.55 -10.49
N LEU A 21 -8.91 -28.47 -11.01
CA LEU A 21 -9.15 -27.97 -12.36
C LEU A 21 -8.67 -28.96 -13.44
N LEU A 22 -7.44 -29.50 -13.29
CA LEU A 22 -6.92 -30.53 -14.21
C LEU A 22 -7.79 -31.78 -14.21
N HIS A 23 -8.09 -32.29 -13.02
CA HIS A 23 -8.96 -33.48 -12.90
C HIS A 23 -10.29 -33.25 -13.55
N TYR A 24 -10.99 -32.15 -13.27
CA TYR A 24 -12.28 -31.84 -13.83
C TYR A 24 -12.21 -31.73 -15.36
N SER A 25 -11.26 -30.94 -15.89
CA SER A 25 -11.14 -30.73 -17.34
C SER A 25 -10.73 -31.98 -18.11
N TYR A 26 -9.94 -32.85 -17.49
CA TYR A 26 -9.53 -34.11 -18.10
C TYR A 26 -10.68 -35.15 -18.14
N THR A 27 -11.48 -35.22 -17.06
CA THR A 27 -12.51 -36.27 -16.91
C THR A 27 -13.88 -35.92 -17.50
N ASN A 28 -14.16 -34.63 -17.73
CA ASN A 28 -15.45 -34.18 -18.23
C ASN A 28 -15.32 -33.66 -19.65
N LYS A 29 -16.15 -34.19 -20.57
CA LYS A 29 -16.21 -33.68 -21.93
C LYS A 29 -16.87 -32.29 -21.96
N ASP A 30 -16.33 -31.40 -22.79
CA ASP A 30 -16.82 -30.04 -22.99
C ASP A 30 -16.91 -29.22 -21.69
N GLY A 31 -16.09 -29.58 -20.66
CA GLY A 31 -16.04 -28.91 -19.36
C GLY A 31 -15.53 -27.49 -19.48
N ARG A 32 -16.20 -26.54 -18.84
CA ARG A 32 -15.83 -25.13 -18.86
C ARG A 32 -15.46 -24.67 -17.45
N CYS A 33 -14.16 -24.39 -17.24
CA CYS A 33 -13.64 -23.90 -15.97
C CYS A 33 -13.23 -22.43 -16.11
N LEU A 34 -13.60 -21.62 -15.13
CA LEU A 34 -13.15 -20.26 -14.97
C LEU A 34 -12.29 -20.15 -13.73
N VAL A 35 -11.15 -19.49 -13.84
CA VAL A 35 -10.26 -19.14 -12.75
C VAL A 35 -10.21 -17.63 -12.67
N ILE A 36 -10.51 -17.09 -11.50
CA ILE A 36 -10.55 -15.65 -11.28
C ILE A 36 -9.70 -15.33 -10.04
N ALA A 37 -8.83 -14.34 -10.16
CA ALA A 37 -8.04 -13.79 -9.07
C ALA A 37 -7.99 -12.26 -9.15
N PRO A 38 -7.72 -11.55 -8.08
CA PRO A 38 -7.64 -10.08 -8.08
C PRO A 38 -6.59 -9.54 -9.05
N MET A 39 -5.42 -10.19 -9.14
CA MET A 39 -4.29 -9.72 -9.95
C MET A 39 -3.86 -10.72 -11.01
N LYS A 40 -3.31 -10.19 -12.12
CA LYS A 40 -2.77 -11.00 -13.23
C LYS A 40 -1.67 -11.96 -12.78
N THR A 41 -0.80 -11.53 -11.89
CA THR A 41 0.29 -12.37 -11.34
C THR A 41 -0.24 -13.60 -10.60
N GLN A 42 -1.34 -13.47 -9.85
CA GLN A 42 -1.98 -14.60 -9.17
C GLN A 42 -2.62 -15.56 -10.17
N VAL A 43 -3.30 -15.04 -11.18
CA VAL A 43 -3.83 -15.82 -12.29
C VAL A 43 -2.73 -16.61 -12.99
N GLU A 44 -1.60 -15.96 -13.25
CA GLU A 44 -0.44 -16.57 -13.89
C GLU A 44 0.18 -17.69 -13.06
N LEU A 45 0.25 -17.55 -11.74
CA LEU A 45 0.73 -18.60 -10.83
C LEU A 45 -0.11 -19.88 -10.94
N ILE A 46 -1.44 -19.76 -10.98
CA ILE A 46 -2.31 -20.92 -11.15
C ILE A 46 -2.11 -21.54 -12.53
N TYR A 47 -2.00 -20.73 -13.58
CA TYR A 47 -1.73 -21.20 -14.95
C TYR A 47 -0.41 -21.95 -15.02
N GLN A 48 0.65 -21.43 -14.44
CA GLN A 48 1.97 -22.07 -14.39
C GLN A 48 1.92 -23.39 -13.59
N GLU A 49 1.21 -23.41 -12.45
CA GLU A 49 1.07 -24.59 -11.62
C GLU A 49 0.32 -25.72 -12.35
N ILE A 50 -0.75 -25.40 -13.06
CA ILE A 50 -1.47 -26.36 -13.92
C ILE A 50 -0.53 -26.94 -14.97
N ASN A 51 0.25 -26.11 -15.65
CA ASN A 51 1.20 -26.58 -16.66
C ASN A 51 2.30 -27.46 -16.05
N ARG A 52 2.82 -27.08 -14.87
CA ARG A 52 3.82 -27.87 -14.12
C ARG A 52 3.30 -29.24 -13.72
N LEU A 53 2.07 -29.30 -13.25
CA LEU A 53 1.42 -30.57 -12.88
C LEU A 53 1.15 -31.43 -14.11
N ALA A 54 0.61 -30.86 -15.17
CA ALA A 54 0.32 -31.58 -16.42
C ALA A 54 1.60 -32.19 -17.03
N SER A 55 2.71 -31.45 -17.00
CA SER A 55 3.99 -31.94 -17.55
C SER A 55 4.58 -33.15 -16.82
N LYS A 56 4.13 -33.46 -15.60
CA LYS A 56 4.57 -34.62 -14.83
C LYS A 56 3.88 -35.91 -15.23
N ASN A 57 2.84 -35.85 -16.04
CA ASN A 57 2.08 -36.99 -16.51
C ASN A 57 1.86 -36.89 -18.02
N GLU A 58 2.45 -37.80 -18.77
CA GLU A 58 2.43 -37.79 -20.24
C GLU A 58 1.02 -37.87 -20.79
N ILE A 59 0.13 -38.66 -20.19
CA ILE A 59 -1.25 -38.79 -20.62
C ILE A 59 -2.02 -37.48 -20.49
N VAL A 60 -1.86 -36.80 -19.36
CA VAL A 60 -2.46 -35.49 -19.11
C VAL A 60 -1.84 -34.43 -20.02
N SER A 61 -0.53 -34.43 -20.17
CA SER A 61 0.16 -33.51 -21.07
C SER A 61 -0.30 -33.62 -22.52
N ASN A 62 -0.43 -34.86 -23.02
CA ASN A 62 -0.89 -35.15 -24.39
C ASN A 62 -2.39 -34.83 -24.60
N SER A 63 -3.18 -34.73 -23.54
CA SER A 63 -4.58 -34.30 -23.64
C SER A 63 -4.73 -32.78 -23.83
N ILE A 64 -3.69 -31.98 -23.57
CA ILE A 64 -3.72 -30.54 -23.77
C ILE A 64 -3.41 -30.22 -25.24
N THR A 65 -4.38 -29.67 -25.97
CA THR A 65 -4.26 -29.36 -27.39
C THR A 65 -3.80 -27.95 -27.67
N ARG A 66 -4.09 -27.00 -26.76
CA ARG A 66 -3.73 -25.60 -26.94
C ARG A 66 -3.47 -24.90 -25.62
N LYS A 67 -2.47 -24.01 -25.62
CA LYS A 67 -2.13 -23.11 -24.52
C LYS A 67 -2.02 -21.69 -25.05
N VAL A 68 -2.70 -20.75 -24.41
CA VAL A 68 -2.71 -19.33 -24.76
C VAL A 68 -2.27 -18.52 -23.55
N THR A 69 -1.43 -17.52 -23.80
CA THR A 69 -0.91 -16.59 -22.76
C THR A 69 -1.30 -15.13 -23.00
N SER A 70 -1.76 -14.81 -24.21
CA SER A 70 -2.16 -13.44 -24.58
C SER A 70 -3.31 -13.49 -25.60
N PRO A 71 -4.30 -12.61 -25.51
CA PRO A 71 -4.50 -11.56 -24.50
C PRO A 71 -4.92 -12.10 -23.14
N GLN A 72 -5.33 -13.37 -23.07
CA GLN A 72 -5.88 -14.01 -21.88
C GLN A 72 -5.30 -15.41 -21.75
N PHE A 73 -4.98 -15.86 -20.54
CA PHE A 73 -4.54 -17.23 -20.33
C PHE A 73 -5.69 -18.23 -20.57
N MET A 74 -5.40 -19.30 -21.30
CA MET A 74 -6.36 -20.35 -21.59
C MET A 74 -5.64 -21.68 -21.84
N ILE A 75 -6.27 -22.79 -21.43
CA ILE A 75 -5.84 -24.16 -21.72
C ILE A 75 -7.04 -24.90 -22.33
N GLU A 76 -6.83 -25.55 -23.48
CA GLU A 76 -7.81 -26.40 -24.15
C GLU A 76 -7.36 -27.84 -24.13
N PHE A 77 -8.32 -28.73 -23.94
CA PHE A 77 -8.13 -30.17 -23.89
C PHE A 77 -8.77 -30.88 -25.11
N SER A 78 -8.22 -32.04 -25.45
CA SER A 78 -8.70 -32.86 -26.61
C SER A 78 -10.14 -33.31 -26.49
N ASN A 79 -10.70 -33.33 -25.27
CA ASN A 79 -12.12 -33.67 -25.02
C ASN A 79 -13.06 -32.46 -25.14
N GLY A 80 -12.56 -31.29 -25.61
CA GLY A 80 -13.33 -30.06 -25.76
C GLY A 80 -13.39 -29.20 -24.50
N SER A 81 -12.81 -29.65 -23.39
CA SER A 81 -12.80 -28.88 -22.14
C SER A 81 -11.84 -27.70 -22.19
N THR A 82 -12.19 -26.66 -21.46
CA THR A 82 -11.36 -25.41 -21.40
C THR A 82 -11.21 -24.94 -19.97
N ILE A 83 -10.02 -24.38 -19.66
CA ILE A 83 -9.77 -23.58 -18.48
C ILE A 83 -9.43 -22.16 -18.94
N ARG A 84 -10.22 -21.18 -18.54
CA ARG A 84 -10.02 -19.78 -18.88
C ARG A 84 -9.72 -19.00 -17.60
N PHE A 85 -8.84 -18.00 -17.71
CA PHE A 85 -8.33 -17.27 -16.59
C PHE A 85 -8.63 -15.79 -16.74
N PHE A 86 -9.16 -15.18 -15.69
CA PHE A 86 -9.56 -13.78 -15.68
C PHE A 86 -9.07 -13.10 -14.41
N THR A 87 -8.80 -11.81 -14.49
CA THR A 87 -8.69 -10.95 -13.31
C THR A 87 -10.09 -10.48 -12.94
N SER A 88 -10.37 -10.33 -11.65
CA SER A 88 -11.63 -9.72 -11.20
C SER A 88 -11.68 -8.24 -11.58
N GLY A 89 -10.57 -7.68 -12.07
CA GLY A 89 -10.44 -6.30 -12.49
C GLY A 89 -10.86 -5.39 -11.36
N MET A 90 -9.92 -4.92 -10.58
CA MET A 90 -10.24 -4.11 -9.43
C MET A 90 -11.13 -2.93 -9.79
N ARG A 91 -11.24 -2.52 -11.06
CA ARG A 91 -12.22 -1.54 -11.57
C ARG A 91 -12.05 -1.20 -13.05
N SER A 92 -12.08 -2.14 -13.93
CA SER A 92 -12.35 -1.80 -15.34
C SER A 92 -13.82 -1.38 -15.46
N GLY A 93 -14.12 -0.08 -15.29
CA GLY A 93 -15.48 0.43 -15.45
C GLY A 93 -16.53 -0.29 -14.60
N GLY A 94 -16.11 -0.81 -13.46
CA GLY A 94 -17.00 -1.33 -12.45
C GLY A 94 -17.68 -2.63 -12.78
N LYS A 95 -17.11 -3.49 -13.59
CA LYS A 95 -17.73 -4.81 -13.74
C LYS A 95 -16.73 -5.75 -14.40
N SER A 96 -16.50 -6.89 -13.81
CA SER A 96 -15.86 -8.04 -14.45
C SER A 96 -16.63 -8.49 -15.71
N ASP A 97 -16.90 -7.56 -16.61
CA ASP A 97 -17.74 -7.77 -17.81
C ASP A 97 -17.16 -8.87 -18.71
N VAL A 98 -15.85 -9.12 -18.60
CA VAL A 98 -15.18 -10.15 -19.40
C VAL A 98 -15.53 -11.56 -18.89
N ALA A 99 -15.71 -11.74 -17.58
CA ALA A 99 -16.17 -13.02 -17.03
C ALA A 99 -17.70 -13.17 -17.10
N ARG A 100 -18.43 -12.07 -17.06
CA ARG A 100 -19.90 -12.06 -17.22
C ARG A 100 -20.26 -12.52 -18.63
N GLY A 101 -21.21 -13.40 -18.73
CA GLY A 101 -21.64 -13.98 -20.01
C GLY A 101 -20.82 -15.18 -20.48
N GLN A 102 -19.79 -15.60 -19.71
CA GLN A 102 -19.14 -16.90 -19.96
C GLN A 102 -19.97 -18.02 -19.34
N GLU A 103 -20.12 -19.10 -20.07
CA GLU A 103 -20.68 -20.31 -19.49
C GLU A 103 -19.62 -21.03 -18.66
N ALA A 104 -19.94 -21.38 -17.43
CA ALA A 104 -19.02 -22.05 -16.52
C ALA A 104 -19.70 -23.21 -15.81
N HIS A 105 -19.01 -24.35 -15.77
CA HIS A 105 -19.37 -25.51 -14.95
C HIS A 105 -18.65 -25.46 -13.61
N VAL A 106 -17.42 -24.96 -13.61
CA VAL A 106 -16.59 -24.78 -12.42
C VAL A 106 -16.04 -23.34 -12.39
N ILE A 107 -16.24 -22.65 -11.29
CA ILE A 107 -15.66 -21.33 -11.00
C ILE A 107 -14.72 -21.49 -9.82
N VAL A 108 -13.46 -21.11 -10.00
CA VAL A 108 -12.44 -21.04 -8.94
C VAL A 108 -12.08 -19.58 -8.70
N LEU A 109 -12.20 -19.15 -7.46
CA LEU A 109 -11.84 -17.81 -6.99
C LEU A 109 -10.63 -17.94 -6.08
N ASP A 110 -9.49 -17.37 -6.47
CA ASP A 110 -8.30 -17.32 -5.63
C ASP A 110 -8.15 -15.94 -5.02
N GLU A 111 -7.71 -15.90 -3.75
CA GLU A 111 -7.61 -14.70 -2.93
C GLU A 111 -8.90 -13.86 -2.94
N MET A 112 -10.05 -14.55 -2.78
CA MET A 112 -11.36 -13.93 -2.92
C MET A 112 -11.67 -12.85 -1.88
N ASP A 113 -11.00 -12.84 -0.71
CA ASP A 113 -11.18 -11.79 0.30
C ASP A 113 -10.66 -10.40 -0.15
N TYR A 114 -9.88 -10.40 -1.24
CA TYR A 114 -9.41 -9.18 -1.90
C TYR A 114 -10.28 -8.75 -3.09
N MET A 115 -11.25 -9.57 -3.50
CA MET A 115 -12.15 -9.25 -4.61
C MET A 115 -13.27 -8.29 -4.17
N HIS A 116 -13.76 -7.50 -5.11
CA HIS A 116 -14.90 -6.62 -4.87
C HIS A 116 -16.18 -7.43 -4.64
N THR A 117 -17.01 -6.99 -3.68
CA THR A 117 -18.27 -7.68 -3.36
C THR A 117 -19.21 -7.81 -4.55
N ASP A 118 -19.35 -6.75 -5.38
CA ASP A 118 -20.20 -6.75 -6.57
C ASP A 118 -19.75 -7.76 -7.63
N ASP A 119 -18.43 -7.97 -7.76
CA ASP A 119 -17.89 -8.98 -8.67
C ASP A 119 -18.18 -10.39 -8.17
N LEU A 120 -18.01 -10.63 -6.87
CA LEU A 120 -18.35 -11.89 -6.24
C LEU A 120 -19.84 -12.21 -6.40
N ASP A 121 -20.72 -11.23 -6.25
CA ASP A 121 -22.17 -11.39 -6.47
C ASP A 121 -22.51 -11.69 -7.91
N ALA A 122 -21.86 -11.01 -8.86
CA ALA A 122 -22.03 -11.29 -10.27
C ALA A 122 -21.57 -12.71 -10.65
N LEU A 123 -20.40 -13.13 -10.15
CA LEU A 123 -19.89 -14.49 -10.37
C LEU A 123 -20.78 -15.55 -9.70
N TYR A 124 -21.32 -15.24 -8.52
CA TYR A 124 -22.29 -16.10 -7.87
C TYR A 124 -23.57 -16.27 -8.70
N ALA A 125 -24.06 -15.21 -9.34
CA ALA A 125 -25.23 -15.27 -10.22
C ALA A 125 -25.03 -16.21 -11.42
N MET A 126 -23.78 -16.37 -11.92
CA MET A 126 -23.45 -17.26 -13.02
C MET A 126 -23.64 -18.77 -12.67
N LEU A 127 -23.73 -19.08 -11.37
CA LEU A 127 -24.00 -20.45 -10.90
C LEU A 127 -25.44 -20.86 -11.06
N GLN A 128 -26.35 -19.95 -11.37
CA GLN A 128 -27.77 -20.31 -11.58
C GLN A 128 -27.91 -21.15 -12.85
N LYS A 129 -28.70 -22.21 -12.74
CA LYS A 129 -29.09 -22.99 -13.92
C LYS A 129 -30.09 -22.19 -14.75
N THR A 130 -29.94 -22.25 -16.03
CA THR A 130 -30.86 -21.63 -17.00
C THR A 130 -31.77 -22.67 -17.67
N ALA A 131 -31.46 -23.97 -17.47
CA ALA A 131 -32.28 -25.10 -17.95
C ALA A 131 -32.17 -26.28 -16.96
N GLU A 132 -33.20 -27.13 -16.90
CA GLU A 132 -33.26 -28.25 -15.96
C GLU A 132 -32.22 -29.36 -16.24
N ASP A 133 -31.83 -29.52 -17.48
CA ASP A 133 -30.87 -30.53 -17.96
C ASP A 133 -29.40 -30.12 -17.76
N GLN A 134 -29.16 -28.87 -17.31
CA GLN A 134 -27.80 -28.41 -17.04
C GLN A 134 -27.19 -29.12 -15.82
N PRO A 135 -25.90 -29.50 -15.90
CA PRO A 135 -25.21 -30.08 -14.75
C PRO A 135 -25.10 -29.07 -13.59
N ASP A 136 -24.94 -29.60 -12.39
CA ASP A 136 -24.71 -28.77 -11.22
C ASP A 136 -23.38 -28.01 -11.34
N LYS A 137 -23.44 -26.71 -11.19
CA LYS A 137 -22.27 -25.85 -11.23
C LYS A 137 -21.55 -25.86 -9.91
N VAL A 138 -20.23 -25.75 -9.96
CA VAL A 138 -19.33 -25.77 -8.79
C VAL A 138 -18.67 -24.43 -8.63
N LEU A 139 -18.68 -23.91 -7.41
CA LEU A 139 -17.87 -22.75 -7.02
C LEU A 139 -16.92 -23.16 -5.90
N ILE A 140 -15.66 -22.82 -6.06
CA ILE A 140 -14.60 -22.99 -5.08
C ILE A 140 -13.96 -21.60 -4.86
N GLY A 141 -14.18 -21.02 -3.71
CA GLY A 141 -13.50 -19.78 -3.30
C GLY A 141 -12.40 -20.09 -2.30
N ALA A 142 -11.24 -19.52 -2.46
CA ALA A 142 -10.13 -19.68 -1.52
C ALA A 142 -9.51 -18.32 -1.17
N SER A 143 -9.18 -18.12 0.09
CA SER A 143 -8.40 -16.96 0.54
C SER A 143 -7.78 -17.19 1.90
N THR A 144 -6.77 -16.39 2.20
CA THR A 144 -6.35 -16.08 3.57
C THR A 144 -7.26 -14.96 4.07
N PRO A 145 -7.80 -15.01 5.29
CA PRO A 145 -8.66 -13.96 5.81
C PRO A 145 -7.85 -12.68 6.08
N THR A 146 -8.44 -11.53 5.73
CA THR A 146 -7.84 -10.21 5.96
C THR A 146 -8.37 -9.52 7.22
N GLY A 147 -9.24 -10.19 7.97
CA GLY A 147 -9.95 -9.60 9.11
C GLY A 147 -11.23 -8.86 8.74
N ARG A 148 -11.51 -8.68 7.46
CA ARG A 148 -12.72 -8.00 6.98
C ARG A 148 -13.95 -8.89 7.09
N ARG A 149 -15.09 -8.27 7.45
CA ARG A 149 -16.39 -8.95 7.57
C ARG A 149 -17.23 -8.75 6.30
N GLU A 150 -16.60 -9.00 5.12
CA GLU A 150 -17.21 -8.86 3.80
C GLU A 150 -17.67 -10.21 3.23
N ARG A 151 -17.86 -10.32 1.90
CA ARG A 151 -18.48 -11.47 1.23
C ARG A 151 -17.78 -12.80 1.49
N PHE A 152 -16.44 -12.83 1.63
CA PHE A 152 -15.74 -14.07 1.98
C PHE A 152 -16.10 -14.55 3.38
N TRP A 153 -16.11 -13.64 4.35
CA TRP A 153 -16.56 -13.94 5.72
C TRP A 153 -18.01 -14.41 5.76
N GLU A 154 -18.92 -13.75 5.02
CA GLU A 154 -20.32 -14.13 4.93
C GLU A 154 -20.49 -15.54 4.35
N TRP A 155 -19.74 -15.87 3.27
CA TRP A 155 -19.81 -17.19 2.67
C TRP A 155 -19.23 -18.30 3.55
N CYS A 156 -18.19 -18.01 4.32
CA CYS A 156 -17.67 -18.97 5.31
C CYS A 156 -18.71 -19.32 6.39
N ARG A 157 -19.64 -18.41 6.70
CA ARG A 157 -20.68 -18.60 7.72
C ARG A 157 -22.04 -19.02 7.16
N SER A 158 -22.18 -18.99 5.84
CA SER A 158 -23.45 -19.31 5.20
C SER A 158 -23.66 -20.82 5.09
N GLU A 159 -24.82 -21.32 5.48
CA GLU A 159 -25.24 -22.73 5.28
C GLU A 159 -25.26 -23.16 3.80
N ARG A 160 -25.26 -22.19 2.87
CA ARG A 160 -25.21 -22.45 1.43
C ARG A 160 -23.83 -22.86 0.93
N PHE A 161 -22.79 -22.63 1.75
CA PHE A 161 -21.40 -22.94 1.45
C PHE A 161 -20.86 -23.96 2.44
N ARG A 162 -20.04 -24.86 1.95
CA ARG A 162 -19.24 -25.74 2.81
C ARG A 162 -17.90 -25.07 3.06
N GLU A 163 -17.66 -24.61 4.29
CA GLU A 163 -16.37 -24.08 4.72
C GLU A 163 -15.39 -25.23 4.96
N PHE A 164 -14.14 -25.00 4.53
CA PHE A 164 -12.96 -25.77 4.89
C PHE A 164 -11.96 -24.81 5.51
N TRP A 165 -11.62 -25.07 6.76
CA TRP A 165 -10.65 -24.26 7.49
C TRP A 165 -9.38 -25.05 7.71
N PHE A 166 -8.24 -24.51 7.23
CA PHE A 166 -6.93 -25.12 7.36
C PHE A 166 -5.87 -24.07 7.67
N PRO A 167 -5.42 -23.98 8.93
CA PRO A 167 -4.21 -23.25 9.28
C PRO A 167 -2.98 -23.79 8.58
N SER A 168 -1.93 -22.96 8.46
CA SER A 168 -0.66 -23.34 7.80
C SER A 168 -0.01 -24.58 8.40
N TYR A 169 -0.14 -24.77 9.69
CA TYR A 169 0.41 -25.94 10.40
C TYR A 169 -0.31 -27.27 10.08
N CYS A 170 -1.41 -27.23 9.34
CA CYS A 170 -2.00 -28.43 8.74
C CYS A 170 -1.18 -28.96 7.54
N ASN A 171 -0.22 -28.19 7.02
CA ASN A 171 0.70 -28.64 6.01
C ASN A 171 1.75 -29.55 6.66
N PRO A 172 1.92 -30.82 6.20
CA PRO A 172 2.91 -31.75 6.76
C PRO A 172 4.37 -31.24 6.68
N PHE A 173 4.64 -30.28 5.82
CA PHE A 173 5.96 -29.68 5.64
C PHE A 173 6.15 -28.38 6.44
N PHE A 174 5.18 -27.98 7.26
CA PHE A 174 5.28 -26.83 8.13
C PHE A 174 6.13 -27.20 9.35
N SER A 175 7.37 -26.69 9.40
CA SER A 175 8.31 -27.02 10.49
C SER A 175 8.21 -26.01 11.63
N LYS A 176 8.81 -26.40 12.79
CA LYS A 176 8.88 -25.53 13.95
C LYS A 176 9.74 -24.28 13.67
N GLU A 177 10.82 -24.46 12.92
CA GLU A 177 11.69 -23.35 12.52
C GLU A 177 10.92 -22.33 11.67
N GLN A 178 10.07 -22.79 10.74
CA GLN A 178 9.22 -21.91 9.96
C GLN A 178 8.16 -21.18 10.82
N GLU A 179 7.62 -21.87 11.82
CA GLU A 179 6.70 -21.24 12.77
C GLU A 179 7.38 -20.11 13.53
N ASP A 180 8.58 -20.36 14.05
CA ASP A 180 9.36 -19.40 14.81
C ASP A 180 9.73 -18.18 13.95
N GLU A 181 10.18 -18.40 12.68
CA GLU A 181 10.40 -17.33 11.70
C GLU A 181 9.14 -16.47 11.47
N PHE A 182 7.97 -17.10 11.32
CA PHE A 182 6.73 -16.36 11.12
C PHE A 182 6.29 -15.59 12.37
N ARG A 183 6.54 -16.15 13.57
CA ARG A 183 6.24 -15.43 14.82
C ARG A 183 7.16 -14.22 15.04
N GLU A 184 8.39 -14.28 14.55
CA GLU A 184 9.31 -13.14 14.56
C GLU A 184 8.93 -12.09 13.50
N GLN A 185 8.45 -12.54 12.34
CA GLN A 185 8.17 -11.68 11.18
C GLN A 185 6.79 -10.99 11.26
N TYR A 186 5.77 -11.70 11.77
CA TYR A 186 4.41 -11.19 11.86
C TYR A 186 4.09 -10.65 13.25
N SER A 187 3.22 -9.63 13.29
CA SER A 187 2.52 -9.29 14.53
C SER A 187 1.60 -10.45 14.95
N GLU A 188 1.12 -10.43 16.19
CA GLU A 188 0.16 -11.45 16.67
C GLU A 188 -1.10 -11.51 15.82
N ALA A 189 -1.65 -10.35 15.42
CA ALA A 189 -2.79 -10.28 14.52
C ALA A 189 -2.45 -10.80 13.13
N GLY A 190 -1.30 -10.41 12.57
CA GLY A 190 -0.80 -10.91 11.29
C GLY A 190 -0.60 -12.43 11.31
N TYR A 191 -0.02 -12.97 12.36
CA TYR A 191 0.14 -14.42 12.53
C TYR A 191 -1.22 -15.15 12.55
N ARG A 192 -2.21 -14.61 13.28
CA ARG A 192 -3.56 -15.17 13.31
C ARG A 192 -4.20 -15.20 11.93
N HIS A 193 -4.12 -14.12 11.15
CA HIS A 193 -4.68 -14.07 9.80
C HIS A 193 -3.93 -14.98 8.83
N GLU A 194 -2.60 -14.85 8.76
CA GLU A 194 -1.78 -15.46 7.73
C GLU A 194 -1.49 -16.94 7.99
N ILE A 195 -1.26 -17.32 9.24
CA ILE A 195 -0.83 -18.68 9.61
C ILE A 195 -2.01 -19.48 10.14
N GLU A 196 -2.78 -18.94 11.08
CA GLU A 196 -3.90 -19.63 11.69
C GLU A 196 -5.16 -19.59 10.81
N ALA A 197 -5.16 -18.75 9.77
CA ALA A 197 -6.33 -18.47 8.94
C ALA A 197 -7.56 -18.12 9.81
N ASP A 198 -7.34 -17.36 10.88
CA ASP A 198 -8.39 -16.89 11.77
C ASP A 198 -8.80 -15.47 11.37
N TRP A 199 -10.08 -15.15 11.59
CA TRP A 199 -10.62 -13.84 11.30
C TRP A 199 -10.13 -12.75 12.27
N GLY A 200 -9.62 -13.11 13.42
CA GLY A 200 -9.22 -12.17 14.46
C GLY A 200 -10.37 -11.30 14.96
N GLU A 201 -10.02 -10.16 15.52
CA GLU A 201 -10.99 -9.12 15.87
C GLU A 201 -11.49 -8.43 14.62
N ASP A 202 -12.66 -7.78 14.70
CA ASP A 202 -13.26 -7.07 13.56
C ASP A 202 -12.38 -5.87 13.18
N ALA A 203 -11.45 -6.10 12.26
CA ALA A 203 -10.59 -5.05 11.76
C ALA A 203 -11.32 -4.35 10.61
N GLU A 204 -12.03 -3.28 10.91
CA GLU A 204 -12.31 -2.29 9.88
C GLU A 204 -10.96 -1.85 9.32
N GLY A 205 -10.76 -1.98 8.00
CA GLY A 205 -9.57 -1.46 7.36
C GLY A 205 -9.38 0.02 7.72
N VAL A 206 -8.16 0.44 7.91
CA VAL A 206 -7.82 1.85 8.23
C VAL A 206 -8.50 2.80 7.26
N TYR A 207 -8.59 2.39 6.00
CA TYR A 207 -9.28 3.12 4.94
C TYR A 207 -10.57 2.39 4.55
N PRO A 208 -11.76 2.93 4.87
CA PRO A 208 -13.02 2.31 4.46
C PRO A 208 -13.07 2.10 2.96
N ARG A 209 -13.33 0.87 2.53
CA ARG A 209 -13.24 0.43 1.13
C ARG A 209 -14.01 1.34 0.17
N LYS A 210 -15.20 1.79 0.56
CA LYS A 210 -16.03 2.71 -0.26
C LYS A 210 -15.30 3.99 -0.68
N PHE A 211 -14.41 4.51 0.17
CA PHE A 211 -13.64 5.73 -0.13
C PHE A 211 -12.42 5.44 -0.99
N VAL A 212 -11.77 4.29 -0.74
CA VAL A 212 -10.69 3.82 -1.61
C VAL A 212 -11.24 3.57 -3.01
N ASP A 213 -12.36 2.85 -3.11
CA ASP A 213 -13.04 2.59 -4.37
C ASP A 213 -13.40 3.89 -5.12
N ALA A 214 -13.89 4.91 -4.41
CA ALA A 214 -14.25 6.19 -5.01
C ALA A 214 -13.03 6.99 -5.50
N ALA A 215 -11.83 6.71 -4.96
CA ALA A 215 -10.60 7.40 -5.34
C ALA A 215 -9.93 6.81 -6.58
N PHE A 216 -10.16 5.52 -6.89
CA PHE A 216 -9.69 4.86 -8.11
C PHE A 216 -10.71 5.07 -9.23
N ILE A 217 -10.41 5.95 -10.19
CA ILE A 217 -11.41 6.43 -11.16
C ILE A 217 -11.09 6.05 -12.60
N GLU A 218 -12.16 5.92 -13.41
CA GLU A 218 -12.10 5.79 -14.86
C GLU A 218 -12.39 7.16 -15.56
N PRO A 219 -11.87 7.38 -16.79
CA PRO A 219 -10.86 6.54 -17.44
C PRO A 219 -9.52 6.57 -16.72
N SER A 220 -8.84 5.41 -16.64
CA SER A 220 -7.49 5.35 -16.07
C SER A 220 -6.52 6.22 -16.86
N TRP A 221 -5.42 6.64 -16.23
CA TRP A 221 -4.37 7.39 -16.91
C TRP A 221 -3.03 6.70 -16.73
N ASN A 222 -2.15 6.90 -17.68
CA ASN A 222 -0.76 6.46 -17.60
C ASN A 222 0.05 7.44 -16.74
N TYR A 223 1.04 6.92 -16.04
CA TYR A 223 1.99 7.77 -15.33
C TYR A 223 2.75 8.66 -16.32
N ILE A 224 2.87 9.93 -15.95
CA ILE A 224 3.58 10.90 -16.79
C ILE A 224 5.08 10.87 -16.48
N PRO A 225 5.95 11.13 -17.49
CA PRO A 225 7.40 11.11 -17.29
C PRO A 225 7.95 12.42 -16.70
N GLU A 226 7.21 13.52 -16.83
CA GLU A 226 7.66 14.87 -16.47
C GLU A 226 6.48 15.82 -16.19
N VAL A 227 6.78 17.03 -15.75
CA VAL A 227 5.78 18.09 -15.51
C VAL A 227 4.93 18.34 -16.74
N THR A 228 3.61 18.29 -16.56
CA THR A 228 2.62 18.64 -17.59
C THR A 228 1.97 20.01 -17.35
N SER A 229 2.00 20.51 -16.11
CA SER A 229 1.41 21.80 -15.74
C SER A 229 2.32 22.61 -14.84
N ALA A 230 2.79 23.75 -15.33
CA ALA A 230 3.60 24.69 -14.57
C ALA A 230 2.85 25.34 -13.38
N ARG A 231 1.51 25.25 -13.36
CA ARG A 231 0.66 25.82 -12.31
C ARG A 231 0.36 24.83 -11.18
N SER A 232 0.57 23.56 -11.41
CA SER A 232 0.39 22.52 -10.39
C SER A 232 1.61 22.43 -9.47
N ILE A 233 1.40 21.89 -8.28
CA ILE A 233 2.45 21.64 -7.30
C ILE A 233 2.79 20.16 -7.33
N TYR A 234 4.05 19.82 -7.54
CA TYR A 234 4.54 18.44 -7.48
C TYR A 234 5.29 18.21 -6.18
N THR A 235 5.08 17.04 -5.59
CA THR A 235 5.83 16.54 -4.42
C THR A 235 6.24 15.09 -4.66
N ILE A 236 7.36 14.68 -4.06
CA ILE A 236 7.86 13.31 -4.13
C ILE A 236 7.90 12.71 -2.74
N GLY A 237 7.42 11.49 -2.60
CA GLY A 237 7.59 10.64 -1.43
C GLY A 237 8.41 9.41 -1.78
N VAL A 238 9.33 9.02 -0.92
CA VAL A 238 10.23 7.89 -1.13
C VAL A 238 10.27 7.02 0.10
N ASP A 239 9.94 5.76 -0.06
CA ASP A 239 10.13 4.73 0.94
C ASP A 239 11.25 3.78 0.52
N TRP A 240 12.29 3.69 1.36
CA TRP A 240 13.48 2.92 1.07
C TRP A 240 13.38 1.51 1.63
N ASP A 241 13.36 0.52 0.76
CA ASP A 241 13.60 -0.85 1.18
C ASP A 241 14.69 -1.52 0.34
N LYS A 242 15.79 -1.86 0.98
CA LYS A 242 16.90 -2.59 0.36
C LYS A 242 16.87 -4.10 0.63
N TYR A 243 16.02 -4.55 1.56
CA TYR A 243 16.05 -5.93 2.04
C TYR A 243 14.88 -6.79 1.53
N GLY A 244 13.71 -6.21 1.37
CA GLY A 244 12.47 -6.92 1.04
C GLY A 244 11.97 -6.64 -0.37
N ALA A 245 11.08 -5.68 -0.48
CA ALA A 245 10.28 -5.45 -1.68
C ALA A 245 10.88 -4.47 -2.69
N GLY A 246 11.89 -3.66 -2.30
CA GLY A 246 12.42 -2.61 -3.19
C GLY A 246 12.00 -1.20 -2.77
N THR A 247 12.66 -0.19 -3.36
CA THR A 247 12.40 1.22 -3.05
C THR A 247 11.22 1.73 -3.86
N ASN A 248 10.22 2.27 -3.20
CA ASN A 248 9.05 2.84 -3.84
C ASN A 248 9.12 4.37 -3.89
N ILE A 249 8.76 4.94 -5.02
CA ILE A 249 8.76 6.38 -5.28
C ILE A 249 7.38 6.78 -5.81
N VAL A 250 6.78 7.78 -5.18
CA VAL A 250 5.49 8.33 -5.59
C VAL A 250 5.64 9.82 -5.85
N VAL A 251 5.19 10.27 -7.01
CA VAL A 251 5.06 11.69 -7.35
C VAL A 251 3.59 12.08 -7.34
N LEU A 252 3.23 13.01 -6.48
CA LEU A 252 1.90 13.60 -6.44
C LEU A 252 1.87 14.93 -7.17
N GLU A 253 0.79 15.17 -7.88
CA GLU A 253 0.42 16.45 -8.44
C GLU A 253 -0.79 17.01 -7.71
N ALA A 254 -0.63 18.12 -7.02
CA ALA A 254 -1.74 18.93 -6.55
C ALA A 254 -2.20 19.85 -7.69
N CYS A 255 -3.27 19.42 -8.36
CA CYS A 255 -3.75 20.03 -9.60
C CYS A 255 -4.41 21.37 -9.34
N HIS A 256 -4.03 22.35 -10.14
CA HIS A 256 -4.61 23.70 -10.07
C HIS A 256 -6.08 23.71 -10.54
N GLN A 257 -6.86 24.69 -10.08
CA GLN A 257 -8.27 24.89 -10.48
C GLN A 257 -8.49 25.04 -12.00
N ASN A 258 -7.45 25.41 -12.76
CA ASN A 258 -7.49 25.53 -14.23
C ASN A 258 -6.80 24.33 -14.90
N HIS A 259 -6.73 23.17 -14.25
CA HIS A 259 -6.22 21.96 -14.88
C HIS A 259 -7.01 21.63 -16.15
N GLU A 260 -6.35 21.10 -17.18
CA GLU A 260 -6.96 20.81 -18.48
C GLU A 260 -8.11 19.79 -18.35
N GLU A 261 -7.90 18.75 -17.55
CA GLU A 261 -8.95 17.77 -17.27
C GLU A 261 -9.78 18.20 -16.07
N GLU A 262 -11.11 18.31 -16.26
CA GLU A 262 -12.08 18.74 -15.25
C GLU A 262 -12.04 17.87 -13.97
N ARG A 263 -11.84 16.55 -14.14
CA ARG A 263 -11.82 15.59 -13.03
C ARG A 263 -10.70 15.82 -12.04
N PHE A 264 -9.61 16.47 -12.46
CA PHE A 264 -8.44 16.73 -11.62
C PHE A 264 -8.43 18.12 -10.99
N LYS A 265 -9.32 19.03 -11.40
CA LYS A 265 -9.36 20.40 -10.85
C LYS A 265 -9.52 20.40 -9.34
N ASN A 266 -8.64 21.11 -8.65
CA ASN A 266 -8.59 21.20 -7.19
C ASN A 266 -8.49 19.83 -6.50
N LYS A 267 -7.84 18.87 -7.14
CA LYS A 267 -7.59 17.53 -6.57
C LYS A 267 -6.12 17.17 -6.62
N ILE A 268 -5.75 16.17 -5.85
CA ILE A 268 -4.43 15.58 -5.86
C ILE A 268 -4.53 14.30 -6.70
N ARG A 269 -3.58 14.07 -7.60
CA ARG A 269 -3.47 12.79 -8.31
C ARG A 269 -2.06 12.21 -8.20
N ILE A 270 -1.94 10.90 -8.37
CA ILE A 270 -0.62 10.31 -8.66
C ILE A 270 -0.25 10.68 -10.09
N ALA A 271 0.83 11.44 -10.22
CA ALA A 271 1.41 11.78 -11.51
C ALA A 271 2.37 10.69 -11.99
N HIS A 272 3.14 10.11 -11.07
CA HIS A 272 4.09 9.05 -11.36
C HIS A 272 4.30 8.15 -10.14
N ARG A 273 4.46 6.85 -10.38
CA ARG A 273 4.89 5.87 -9.38
C ARG A 273 5.83 4.86 -10.02
N GLU A 274 6.86 4.51 -9.32
CA GLU A 274 7.79 3.46 -9.72
C GLU A 274 8.38 2.74 -8.52
N GLU A 275 8.84 1.53 -8.76
CA GLU A 275 9.56 0.71 -7.83
C GLU A 275 10.95 0.38 -8.39
N ILE A 276 11.98 0.65 -7.61
CA ILE A 276 13.33 0.17 -7.90
C ILE A 276 13.44 -1.22 -7.30
N GLN A 277 13.41 -2.24 -8.15
CA GLN A 277 13.46 -3.63 -7.73
C GLN A 277 14.75 -3.92 -6.96
N LYS A 278 14.65 -4.81 -5.96
CA LYS A 278 15.80 -5.22 -5.14
C LYS A 278 17.02 -5.66 -5.96
N SER A 279 16.79 -6.36 -7.07
CA SER A 279 17.85 -6.83 -7.99
C SER A 279 18.60 -5.68 -8.68
N GLU A 280 17.97 -4.52 -8.83
CA GLU A 280 18.49 -3.33 -9.49
C GLU A 280 18.94 -2.26 -8.48
N TYR A 281 18.66 -2.49 -7.20
CA TYR A 281 18.94 -1.53 -6.15
C TYR A 281 20.45 -1.44 -5.90
N THR A 282 20.99 -0.26 -6.11
CA THR A 282 22.21 0.23 -5.51
C THR A 282 21.94 1.61 -4.93
N LEU A 283 22.65 1.95 -3.87
CA LEU A 283 22.52 3.27 -3.25
C LEU A 283 22.66 4.39 -4.29
N THR A 284 23.63 4.26 -5.19
CA THR A 284 23.89 5.24 -6.25
C THR A 284 22.74 5.32 -7.26
N ASN A 285 22.21 4.17 -7.70
CA ASN A 285 21.10 4.16 -8.64
C ASN A 285 19.85 4.81 -8.04
N ALA A 286 19.53 4.48 -6.79
CA ALA A 286 18.37 5.05 -6.12
C ALA A 286 18.50 6.57 -5.93
N VAL A 287 19.66 7.06 -5.49
CA VAL A 287 19.93 8.51 -5.36
C VAL A 287 19.86 9.19 -6.73
N ASN A 288 20.50 8.63 -7.76
CA ASN A 288 20.47 9.18 -9.13
C ASN A 288 19.05 9.23 -9.69
N ARG A 289 18.21 8.23 -9.36
CA ARG A 289 16.82 8.23 -9.83
C ARG A 289 16.03 9.38 -9.22
N ILE A 290 16.21 9.67 -7.94
CA ILE A 290 15.58 10.85 -7.31
C ILE A 290 16.06 12.15 -7.94
N VAL A 291 17.35 12.26 -8.28
CA VAL A 291 17.89 13.43 -9.00
C VAL A 291 17.20 13.60 -10.36
N GLN A 292 17.05 12.51 -11.13
CA GLN A 292 16.35 12.55 -12.43
C GLN A 292 14.89 12.98 -12.26
N LEU A 293 14.16 12.42 -11.28
CA LEU A 293 12.78 12.80 -11.01
C LEU A 293 12.66 14.26 -10.53
N ASN A 294 13.64 14.73 -9.75
CA ASN A 294 13.70 16.14 -9.40
C ASN A 294 13.85 17.04 -10.63
N ASP A 295 14.65 16.64 -11.60
CA ASP A 295 14.84 17.41 -12.84
C ASP A 295 13.59 17.33 -13.76
N SER A 296 12.94 16.18 -13.82
CA SER A 296 11.74 15.98 -14.64
C SER A 296 10.50 16.66 -14.07
N PHE A 297 10.27 16.56 -12.76
CA PHE A 297 9.03 17.07 -12.13
C PHE A 297 9.18 18.42 -11.44
N GLN A 298 10.41 18.89 -11.20
CA GLN A 298 10.66 20.12 -10.47
C GLN A 298 9.81 20.22 -9.17
N PRO A 299 9.82 19.17 -8.30
CA PRO A 299 8.97 19.13 -7.13
C PRO A 299 9.30 20.25 -6.17
N LYS A 300 8.30 20.74 -5.45
CA LYS A 300 8.54 21.74 -4.40
C LYS A 300 9.19 21.11 -3.17
N HIS A 301 8.82 19.88 -2.83
CA HIS A 301 9.33 19.13 -1.69
C HIS A 301 9.52 17.65 -2.04
N ILE A 302 10.53 17.03 -1.44
CA ILE A 302 10.86 15.62 -1.55
C ILE A 302 10.97 15.06 -0.14
N TYR A 303 10.01 14.27 0.30
CA TYR A 303 10.01 13.64 1.62
C TYR A 303 10.41 12.18 1.51
N VAL A 304 11.33 11.79 2.36
CA VAL A 304 12.04 10.51 2.26
C VAL A 304 11.97 9.83 3.62
N ASP A 305 11.63 8.54 3.66
CA ASP A 305 11.79 7.77 4.89
C ASP A 305 13.25 7.84 5.37
N ARG A 306 13.44 8.30 6.62
CA ARG A 306 14.75 8.43 7.22
C ARG A 306 15.24 7.15 7.89
N GLY A 307 14.35 6.22 8.23
CA GLY A 307 14.69 5.02 8.95
C GLY A 307 15.82 4.23 8.29
N TYR A 308 15.65 3.91 7.01
CA TYR A 308 16.69 3.27 6.19
C TYR A 308 17.38 4.24 5.22
N GLY A 309 16.88 5.47 5.11
CA GLY A 309 17.29 6.44 4.10
C GLY A 309 18.20 7.59 4.58
N GLU A 310 18.76 7.54 5.79
CA GLU A 310 19.57 8.64 6.33
C GLU A 310 20.76 8.99 5.45
N VAL A 311 21.49 7.99 4.98
CA VAL A 311 22.65 8.17 4.07
C VAL A 311 22.20 8.74 2.72
N GLN A 312 21.07 8.28 2.19
CA GLN A 312 20.51 8.78 0.93
C GLN A 312 20.09 10.24 1.04
N VAL A 313 19.50 10.64 2.16
CA VAL A 313 19.17 12.04 2.43
C VAL A 313 20.42 12.91 2.44
N GLU A 314 21.50 12.46 3.09
CA GLU A 314 22.78 13.18 3.10
C GLU A 314 23.38 13.31 1.70
N LEU A 315 23.37 12.22 0.91
CA LEU A 315 23.89 12.23 -0.45
C LEU A 315 23.09 13.17 -1.36
N LEU A 316 21.75 13.17 -1.26
CA LEU A 316 20.88 14.08 -2.03
C LEU A 316 21.15 15.55 -1.66
N ARG A 317 21.31 15.85 -0.36
CA ARG A 317 21.64 17.20 0.10
C ARG A 317 23.05 17.64 -0.32
N LYS A 318 24.02 16.73 -0.27
CA LYS A 318 25.37 16.95 -0.77
C LYS A 318 25.35 17.26 -2.25
N TYR A 319 24.65 16.43 -3.05
CA TYR A 319 24.47 16.69 -4.48
C TYR A 319 23.85 18.08 -4.71
N GLY A 320 22.83 18.45 -3.97
CA GLY A 320 22.20 19.76 -4.05
C GLY A 320 23.14 20.92 -3.69
N THR A 321 24.09 20.69 -2.76
CA THR A 321 25.13 21.68 -2.43
C THR A 321 26.14 21.84 -3.56
N GLU A 322 26.54 20.73 -4.19
CA GLU A 322 27.46 20.72 -5.32
C GLU A 322 26.80 21.22 -6.61
N ASN A 323 25.46 21.07 -6.73
CA ASN A 323 24.64 21.46 -7.86
C ASN A 323 23.48 22.37 -7.43
N PRO A 324 23.72 23.65 -7.12
CA PRO A 324 22.71 24.55 -6.54
C PRO A 324 21.45 24.72 -7.40
N ARG A 325 21.56 24.59 -8.74
CA ARG A 325 20.41 24.68 -9.66
C ARG A 325 19.38 23.58 -9.47
N SER A 326 19.78 22.44 -8.90
CA SER A 326 18.86 21.32 -8.61
C SER A 326 17.89 21.63 -7.47
N ASN A 327 18.22 22.58 -6.59
CA ASN A 327 17.49 22.92 -5.35
C ASN A 327 17.28 21.74 -4.39
N LEU A 328 17.95 20.59 -4.59
CA LEU A 328 17.76 19.38 -3.79
C LEU A 328 18.09 19.58 -2.31
N ARG A 329 19.08 20.43 -2.01
CA ARG A 329 19.45 20.74 -0.63
C ARG A 329 18.26 21.19 0.22
N ASP A 330 17.42 22.06 -0.36
CA ASP A 330 16.30 22.69 0.35
C ASP A 330 14.98 21.91 0.19
N ARG A 331 14.87 21.12 -0.89
CA ARG A 331 13.68 20.31 -1.18
C ARG A 331 13.61 19.01 -0.39
N VAL A 332 14.78 18.42 -0.04
CA VAL A 332 14.84 17.09 0.57
C VAL A 332 14.71 17.16 2.08
N LYS A 333 13.70 16.47 2.61
CA LYS A 333 13.45 16.31 4.05
C LYS A 333 13.35 14.83 4.40
N GLY A 334 14.20 14.36 5.31
CA GLY A 334 14.09 13.03 5.91
C GLY A 334 13.00 13.03 6.99
N ILE A 335 12.12 12.04 6.96
CA ILE A 335 10.99 11.86 7.87
C ILE A 335 11.17 10.54 8.62
N GLY A 336 11.25 10.59 9.95
CA GLY A 336 11.25 9.38 10.78
C GLY A 336 9.86 9.04 11.25
N PHE A 337 9.36 7.84 10.94
CA PHE A 337 7.98 7.43 11.27
C PHE A 337 7.69 7.38 12.77
N GLY A 338 8.71 7.25 13.62
CA GLY A 338 8.59 7.32 15.08
C GLY A 338 8.69 8.74 15.69
N GLU A 339 8.81 9.76 14.86
CA GLU A 339 8.99 11.15 15.31
C GLU A 339 7.66 11.85 15.59
N LEU A 340 7.79 13.04 16.20
CA LEU A 340 6.68 13.96 16.41
C LEU A 340 6.71 15.05 15.35
N ILE A 341 5.56 15.31 14.74
CA ILE A 341 5.33 16.46 13.88
C ILE A 341 4.57 17.53 14.67
N GLU A 342 4.94 18.78 14.51
CA GLU A 342 4.21 19.92 15.05
C GLU A 342 3.24 20.44 13.99
N ILE A 343 1.97 20.35 14.28
CA ILE A 343 0.90 20.84 13.43
C ILE A 343 0.09 21.92 14.14
N ARG A 344 -0.55 22.80 13.41
CA ARG A 344 -1.50 23.75 14.00
C ARG A 344 -2.87 23.09 14.15
N ASP A 345 -3.37 23.06 15.36
CA ASP A 345 -4.72 22.61 15.63
C ASP A 345 -5.74 23.44 14.81
N PRO A 346 -6.65 22.81 14.06
CA PRO A 346 -7.55 23.54 13.18
C PRO A 346 -8.52 24.46 13.91
N TYR A 347 -8.84 24.20 15.17
CA TYR A 347 -9.77 24.97 15.98
C TYR A 347 -9.07 26.05 16.83
N THR A 348 -8.06 25.64 17.59
CA THR A 348 -7.36 26.55 18.50
C THR A 348 -6.26 27.37 17.84
N LYS A 349 -5.82 26.96 16.64
CA LYS A 349 -4.66 27.52 15.92
C LYS A 349 -3.33 27.41 16.68
N LEU A 350 -3.32 26.71 17.81
CA LEU A 350 -2.11 26.48 18.61
C LEU A 350 -1.28 25.32 18.04
N PRO A 351 0.03 25.32 18.21
CA PRO A 351 0.89 24.21 17.83
C PRO A 351 0.62 22.99 18.72
N VAL A 352 0.37 21.85 18.10
CA VAL A 352 0.17 20.56 18.76
C VAL A 352 1.13 19.55 18.17
N LYS A 353 1.81 18.79 19.03
CA LYS A 353 2.69 17.70 18.59
C LYS A 353 1.88 16.42 18.45
N LYS A 354 1.96 15.81 17.27
CA LYS A 354 1.36 14.50 16.95
C LYS A 354 2.44 13.52 16.50
N GLU A 355 2.20 12.24 16.70
CA GLU A 355 3.06 11.21 16.12
C GLU A 355 2.88 11.19 14.61
N ILE A 356 4.00 11.06 13.90
CA ILE A 356 4.02 11.30 12.45
C ILE A 356 3.28 10.20 11.69
N LYS A 357 3.49 8.90 12.00
CA LYS A 357 2.83 7.79 11.28
C LYS A 357 1.32 7.83 11.45
N PRO A 358 0.74 7.91 12.67
CA PRO A 358 -0.71 8.06 12.84
C PRO A 358 -1.27 9.33 12.16
N TYR A 359 -0.50 10.42 12.18
CA TYR A 359 -0.92 11.65 11.50
C TYR A 359 -0.98 11.48 9.98
N MET A 360 0.01 10.84 9.36
CA MET A 360 0.03 10.58 7.92
C MET A 360 -1.12 9.67 7.49
N VAL A 361 -1.40 8.64 8.28
CA VAL A 361 -2.51 7.71 8.06
C VAL A 361 -3.85 8.45 8.10
N ASP A 362 -4.07 9.26 9.13
CA ASP A 362 -5.30 10.06 9.27
C ASP A 362 -5.43 11.10 8.15
N ASN A 363 -4.32 11.71 7.75
CA ASN A 363 -4.26 12.67 6.66
C ASN A 363 -4.70 12.04 5.33
N LEU A 364 -4.17 10.86 4.99
CA LEU A 364 -4.58 10.14 3.77
C LEU A 364 -6.05 9.72 3.84
N ARG A 365 -6.50 9.20 5.00
CA ARG A 365 -7.90 8.85 5.23
C ARG A 365 -8.83 10.03 4.97
N GLN A 366 -8.52 11.20 5.52
CA GLN A 366 -9.31 12.42 5.32
C GLN A 366 -9.38 12.85 3.85
N HIS A 367 -8.28 12.71 3.09
CA HIS A 367 -8.27 13.03 1.65
C HIS A 367 -9.11 12.04 0.83
N LEU A 368 -9.12 10.76 1.21
CA LEU A 368 -10.00 9.75 0.62
C LEU A 368 -11.48 10.05 0.93
N GLU A 369 -11.82 10.30 2.19
CA GLU A 369 -13.20 10.60 2.64
C GLU A 369 -13.77 11.85 1.96
N LYS A 370 -12.94 12.86 1.73
CA LYS A 370 -13.32 14.11 1.06
C LYS A 370 -13.23 14.02 -0.48
N SER A 371 -12.85 12.88 -1.03
CA SER A 371 -12.61 12.67 -2.48
C SER A 371 -11.64 13.69 -3.09
N LEU A 372 -10.60 14.04 -2.33
CA LEU A 372 -9.59 15.03 -2.74
C LEU A 372 -8.38 14.39 -3.43
N ILE A 373 -8.18 13.09 -3.29
CA ILE A 373 -7.08 12.35 -3.90
C ILE A 373 -7.62 11.31 -4.87
N LEU A 374 -6.94 11.16 -6.02
CA LEU A 374 -7.36 10.29 -7.11
C LEU A 374 -6.22 9.40 -7.56
N PHE A 375 -6.56 8.17 -7.90
CA PHE A 375 -5.64 7.14 -8.34
C PHE A 375 -6.07 6.55 -9.68
N PRO A 376 -5.11 6.12 -10.55
CA PRO A 376 -5.45 5.40 -11.77
C PRO A 376 -5.91 3.98 -11.42
N VAL A 377 -7.01 3.54 -12.00
CA VAL A 377 -7.55 2.18 -11.80
C VAL A 377 -6.54 1.09 -12.15
N ALA A 378 -5.61 1.39 -13.07
CA ALA A 378 -4.57 0.47 -13.48
C ALA A 378 -3.52 0.17 -12.39
N ASP A 379 -3.45 0.96 -11.31
CA ASP A 379 -2.53 0.71 -10.19
C ASP A 379 -3.15 -0.24 -9.16
N GLU A 380 -3.25 -1.50 -9.56
CA GLU A 380 -3.83 -2.56 -8.73
C GLU A 380 -3.02 -2.81 -7.44
N GLU A 381 -1.71 -2.65 -7.52
CA GLU A 381 -0.83 -2.87 -6.38
C GLU A 381 -1.09 -1.86 -5.27
N LEU A 382 -1.14 -0.56 -5.60
CA LEU A 382 -1.46 0.47 -4.62
C LEU A 382 -2.86 0.28 -4.04
N TYR A 383 -3.83 -0.09 -4.88
CA TYR A 383 -5.18 -0.42 -4.41
C TYR A 383 -5.14 -1.51 -3.35
N MET A 384 -4.41 -2.62 -3.61
CA MET A 384 -4.28 -3.72 -2.65
C MET A 384 -3.62 -3.28 -1.35
N GLN A 385 -2.57 -2.46 -1.41
CA GLN A 385 -1.92 -1.93 -0.23
C GLN A 385 -2.88 -1.08 0.62
N LEU A 386 -3.69 -0.22 -0.02
CA LEU A 386 -4.66 0.63 0.69
C LEU A 386 -5.78 -0.17 1.36
N ILE A 387 -6.37 -1.13 0.64
CA ILE A 387 -7.49 -1.91 1.20
C ILE A 387 -7.05 -2.94 2.25
N SER A 388 -5.80 -3.37 2.23
CA SER A 388 -5.26 -4.32 3.20
C SER A 388 -4.67 -3.67 4.44
N TYR A 389 -4.57 -2.34 4.49
CA TYR A 389 -3.95 -1.63 5.61
C TYR A 389 -4.86 -1.64 6.84
N VAL A 390 -4.35 -2.18 7.95
CA VAL A 390 -5.14 -2.43 9.16
C VAL A 390 -4.41 -1.96 10.43
N VAL A 391 -5.18 -1.76 11.51
CA VAL A 391 -4.62 -1.60 12.85
C VAL A 391 -4.41 -2.99 13.41
N VAL A 392 -3.17 -3.42 13.54
CA VAL A 392 -2.84 -4.77 14.03
C VAL A 392 -2.86 -4.88 15.54
N ARG A 393 -2.60 -3.80 16.23
CA ARG A 393 -2.65 -3.72 17.70
C ARG A 393 -2.70 -2.28 18.19
N THR A 394 -3.08 -2.13 19.43
CA THR A 394 -2.94 -0.87 20.17
C THR A 394 -1.88 -1.09 21.26
N THR A 395 -0.90 -0.20 21.35
CA THR A 395 0.13 -0.25 22.39
C THR A 395 -0.51 -0.05 23.77
N GLN A 396 0.22 -0.39 24.84
CA GLN A 396 -0.23 -0.14 26.24
C GLN A 396 -0.56 1.34 26.51
N THR A 397 -0.03 2.24 25.72
CA THR A 397 -0.31 3.69 25.80
C THR A 397 -1.48 4.14 24.93
N GLY A 398 -2.26 3.21 24.35
CA GLY A 398 -3.40 3.51 23.49
C GLY A 398 -3.06 3.89 22.05
N ARG A 399 -1.83 3.63 21.58
CA ARG A 399 -1.37 4.01 20.25
C ARG A 399 -1.65 2.91 19.24
N PRO A 400 -2.31 3.21 18.09
CA PRO A 400 -2.50 2.23 17.05
C PRO A 400 -1.17 1.91 16.34
N VAL A 401 -0.92 0.64 16.09
CA VAL A 401 0.16 0.15 15.23
C VAL A 401 -0.48 -0.32 13.94
N PHE A 402 -0.04 0.27 12.84
CA PHE A 402 -0.57 0.01 11.52
C PHE A 402 0.40 -0.87 10.74
N GLU A 403 -0.13 -1.84 10.01
CA GLU A 403 0.63 -2.71 9.11
C GLU A 403 -0.26 -3.09 7.92
N ALA A 404 0.38 -3.49 6.81
CA ALA A 404 -0.34 -4.14 5.74
C ALA A 404 -0.83 -5.51 6.20
N GLY A 405 -2.12 -5.76 6.08
CA GLY A 405 -2.71 -7.08 6.34
C GLY A 405 -2.38 -8.05 5.22
N GLY A 406 -2.22 -9.31 5.58
CA GLY A 406 -1.97 -10.34 4.60
C GLY A 406 -0.54 -10.33 4.03
N SER A 407 -0.43 -10.69 2.77
CA SER A 407 0.85 -10.70 2.03
C SER A 407 1.19 -9.35 1.41
N ALA A 408 0.37 -8.35 1.65
CA ALA A 408 0.60 -7.02 1.10
C ALA A 408 1.81 -6.39 1.79
N VAL A 409 2.66 -5.76 0.99
CA VAL A 409 3.69 -4.83 1.45
C VAL A 409 3.06 -3.43 1.49
N ASP A 410 3.61 -2.51 2.26
CA ASP A 410 3.07 -1.15 2.41
C ASP A 410 4.00 -0.04 1.87
N HIS A 411 5.00 -0.41 1.09
CA HIS A 411 6.02 0.54 0.62
C HIS A 411 5.48 1.63 -0.32
N ALA A 412 4.60 1.28 -1.27
CA ALA A 412 3.99 2.28 -2.14
C ALA A 412 3.02 3.18 -1.36
N HIS A 413 2.30 2.60 -0.39
CA HIS A 413 1.45 3.34 0.54
C HIS A 413 2.26 4.32 1.41
N ASP A 414 3.40 3.88 1.96
CA ASP A 414 4.25 4.74 2.79
C ASP A 414 4.88 5.87 1.96
N ALA A 415 5.34 5.58 0.75
CA ALA A 415 5.79 6.60 -0.20
C ALA A 415 4.66 7.60 -0.56
N LEU A 416 3.44 7.12 -0.77
CA LEU A 416 2.27 7.95 -1.00
C LEU A 416 1.99 8.90 0.18
N MET A 417 2.02 8.36 1.40
CA MET A 417 1.80 9.17 2.61
C MET A 417 2.88 10.25 2.79
N LEU A 418 4.14 9.95 2.47
CA LEU A 418 5.24 10.92 2.51
C LEU A 418 5.04 12.05 1.49
N ALA A 419 4.65 11.71 0.26
CA ALA A 419 4.35 12.71 -0.77
C ALA A 419 3.15 13.59 -0.39
N LEU A 420 2.11 13.01 0.22
CA LEU A 420 0.93 13.74 0.68
C LEU A 420 1.24 14.61 1.91
N LEU A 421 2.08 14.14 2.84
CA LEU A 421 2.56 14.92 3.97
C LEU A 421 3.28 16.17 3.48
N ALA A 422 4.10 16.07 2.44
CA ALA A 422 4.81 17.19 1.85
C ALA A 422 3.84 18.27 1.31
N ILE A 423 2.68 17.89 0.79
CA ILE A 423 1.64 18.83 0.38
C ILE A 423 0.99 19.47 1.62
N THR A 424 0.53 18.66 2.56
CA THR A 424 -0.30 19.15 3.68
C THR A 424 0.48 19.95 4.70
N GLU A 425 1.75 19.63 4.95
CA GLU A 425 2.63 20.40 5.86
C GLU A 425 2.91 21.80 5.32
N ASN A 426 3.09 21.94 4.00
CA ASN A 426 3.53 23.19 3.40
C ASN A 426 2.38 24.04 2.83
N TYR A 427 1.26 23.42 2.42
CA TYR A 427 0.15 24.11 1.76
C TYR A 427 -1.19 23.95 2.50
N GLY A 428 -1.23 23.19 3.60
CA GLY A 428 -2.45 22.95 4.37
C GLY A 428 -3.38 21.91 3.72
N GLU A 429 -4.62 21.80 4.24
CA GLU A 429 -5.62 20.88 3.66
C GLU A 429 -6.01 21.36 2.26
N PHE A 430 -5.69 20.58 1.26
CA PHE A 430 -6.09 20.82 -0.12
C PHE A 430 -7.61 20.66 -0.25
N GLY A 431 -8.28 21.62 -0.88
CA GLY A 431 -9.74 21.59 -1.08
C GLY A 431 -10.57 22.42 -0.10
N LYS A 432 -10.04 22.98 0.97
CA LYS A 432 -10.70 24.10 1.64
C LYS A 432 -10.48 25.32 0.78
N SER A 433 -11.57 25.78 0.14
CA SER A 433 -11.66 27.01 -0.62
C SER A 433 -10.88 28.15 0.04
N GLN A 434 -9.62 28.29 -0.28
CA GLN A 434 -9.04 29.60 -0.42
C GLN A 434 -9.20 29.92 -1.90
N VAL A 435 -10.25 30.66 -2.14
CA VAL A 435 -10.46 31.42 -3.34
C VAL A 435 -9.10 31.86 -3.87
N ALA A 436 -8.87 31.49 -5.11
CA ALA A 436 -7.76 31.92 -5.93
C ALA A 436 -7.28 33.33 -5.59
N THR A 437 -6.14 33.39 -4.95
CA THR A 437 -5.27 34.53 -5.03
C THR A 437 -3.90 33.97 -5.39
N ASN A 438 -3.54 34.22 -6.63
CA ASN A 438 -2.26 34.15 -7.29
C ASN A 438 -1.17 33.28 -6.61
N VAL A 439 -0.63 32.31 -7.38
CA VAL A 439 0.57 31.54 -7.07
C VAL A 439 1.73 32.43 -6.57
N GLU A 440 1.72 33.71 -6.89
CA GLU A 440 2.67 34.70 -6.39
C GLU A 440 2.47 35.11 -4.93
N SER A 441 1.27 34.93 -4.34
CA SER A 441 1.02 35.24 -2.93
C SER A 441 1.40 34.13 -1.96
N PHE A 442 1.63 32.91 -2.44
CA PHE A 442 2.09 31.79 -1.59
C PHE A 442 3.57 31.83 -1.26
N SER A 443 4.38 32.61 -2.03
CA SER A 443 5.82 32.76 -1.78
C SER A 443 6.18 33.71 -0.63
N ASN A 444 5.22 34.46 -0.09
CA ASN A 444 5.53 35.55 0.86
C ASN A 444 4.92 35.44 2.26
N THR A 445 4.27 34.34 2.64
CA THR A 445 3.56 34.32 3.93
C THR A 445 3.98 33.21 4.90
N PHE A 446 5.02 32.44 4.68
CA PHE A 446 5.46 31.47 5.69
C PHE A 446 6.99 31.43 5.86
N PHE A 447 7.40 31.96 7.00
CA PHE A 447 8.66 31.72 7.70
C PHE A 447 9.98 32.07 7.01
N MET A 448 10.38 33.32 7.14
CA MET A 448 11.82 33.62 7.31
C MET A 448 12.24 33.27 8.75
N PRO A 449 13.28 32.47 8.99
CA PRO A 449 13.95 32.47 10.28
C PRO A 449 14.62 33.85 10.46
N LYS A 450 14.26 34.57 11.53
CA LYS A 450 15.00 35.76 11.94
C LYS A 450 16.42 35.34 12.29
N ASN A 451 17.37 35.68 11.45
CA ASN A 451 18.77 35.77 11.86
C ASN A 451 18.92 36.94 12.82
N PRO A 452 19.64 36.79 13.93
CA PRO A 452 20.03 37.91 14.77
C PRO A 452 21.31 38.52 14.20
N THR A 453 21.21 39.64 13.52
CA THR A 453 22.35 40.56 13.36
C THR A 453 21.93 41.94 13.86
N SER A 454 22.67 42.33 14.88
CA SER A 454 22.95 43.68 15.39
C SER A 454 22.65 44.80 14.40
N ASP A 455 21.96 45.83 14.85
CA ASP A 455 22.52 47.12 15.17
C ASP A 455 21.45 48.15 15.54
N ASN A 456 21.82 48.92 16.54
CA ASN A 456 21.21 50.09 17.11
C ASN A 456 20.47 51.01 16.13
N GLU A 457 19.34 51.56 16.58
CA GLU A 457 19.21 53.01 16.78
C GLU A 457 17.89 53.38 17.48
N ASP A 458 18.05 54.32 18.41
CA ASP A 458 17.08 55.00 19.23
C ASP A 458 15.86 55.55 18.47
N TYR A 459 14.70 55.53 19.12
CA TYR A 459 13.94 56.75 19.42
C TYR A 459 12.87 56.54 20.50
N SER A 460 12.99 57.44 21.46
CA SER A 460 12.18 57.70 22.66
C SER A 460 10.67 57.85 22.43
N ASN A 461 9.84 57.45 23.29
CA ASN A 461 9.08 58.16 24.32
C ASN A 461 7.72 57.54 24.69
N LYS A 462 7.58 57.46 25.99
CA LYS A 462 6.46 57.77 26.90
C LYS A 462 5.38 56.72 27.20
N ASP A 463 5.51 56.41 28.44
CA ASP A 463 4.52 56.43 29.54
C ASP A 463 3.63 55.25 29.83
N SER A 464 3.87 54.80 30.94
CA SER A 464 3.17 54.42 32.21
C SER A 464 3.04 52.92 32.37
N GLY A 465 3.72 52.31 33.25
CA GLY A 465 3.76 52.38 34.71
C GLY A 465 3.10 51.13 35.27
N ILE A 466 3.88 50.26 35.83
CA ILE A 466 3.75 49.69 37.16
C ILE A 466 4.86 48.62 37.35
N ILE A 467 5.65 48.89 38.38
CA ILE A 467 6.76 48.12 38.91
C ILE A 467 6.21 46.96 39.76
N LEU A 468 6.86 45.82 39.68
CA LEU A 468 7.17 45.02 40.85
C LEU A 468 8.41 44.14 40.62
N ASN A 469 9.46 44.54 41.32
CA ASN A 469 10.68 43.80 41.59
C ASN A 469 10.41 42.54 42.40
N VAL A 470 11.19 41.48 42.22
CA VAL A 470 11.96 40.85 43.29
C VAL A 470 13.10 40.00 42.73
N ASN A 471 14.31 40.37 43.11
CA ASN A 471 15.57 39.62 43.07
C ASN A 471 15.56 38.31 43.84
N ARG A 472 16.27 37.30 43.39
CA ARG A 472 17.49 36.84 44.08
C ARG A 472 18.10 35.59 43.42
N THR A 473 19.33 35.77 43.08
CA THR A 473 20.50 34.89 42.93
C THR A 473 20.56 33.69 43.88
N ALA A 474 20.96 32.52 43.33
CA ALA A 474 21.91 31.63 44.00
C ALA A 474 22.63 30.74 42.97
N GLN A 475 23.93 31.00 42.92
CA GLN A 475 24.94 30.11 42.32
C GLN A 475 25.13 28.89 43.20
N LEU A 476 25.40 27.73 42.62
CA LEU A 476 26.26 26.72 43.22
C LEU A 476 26.95 25.87 42.16
N LYS A 477 28.28 25.82 42.29
CA LYS A 477 29.27 25.11 41.50
C LYS A 477 29.39 23.63 41.87
N PRO A 478 30.11 22.82 41.09
CA PRO A 478 30.06 21.35 41.13
C PRO A 478 31.03 20.73 42.11
N LYS A 479 30.79 19.51 42.52
CA LYS A 479 31.75 18.66 43.25
C LYS A 479 32.11 17.43 42.45
N PHE A 480 33.39 17.33 42.15
CA PHE A 480 34.10 16.12 41.73
C PHE A 480 34.16 15.08 42.85
N GLY A 481 34.10 13.81 42.52
CA GLY A 481 34.46 12.72 43.39
C GLY A 481 34.92 11.50 42.59
N LYS A 482 36.21 11.23 42.63
CA LYS A 482 36.94 10.12 42.03
C LYS A 482 36.86 8.83 42.87
N LYS A 483 37.05 7.71 42.18
CA LYS A 483 37.84 6.48 42.44
C LYS A 483 37.05 5.23 42.20
N SER A 484 37.46 4.44 41.31
CA SER A 484 38.52 3.40 41.12
C SER A 484 38.05 2.01 41.54
N SER A 485 38.09 1.05 40.65
CA SER A 485 39.10 0.01 40.47
C SER A 485 38.59 -1.14 39.64
N SER A 486 39.19 -1.38 38.52
CA SER A 486 39.88 -2.58 38.06
C SER A 486 39.39 -3.97 38.54
N LYS A 487 39.05 -4.83 37.58
CA LYS A 487 39.70 -6.15 37.45
C LYS A 487 39.48 -6.79 36.08
N LYS A 488 40.59 -7.13 35.48
CA LYS A 488 40.81 -8.03 34.32
C LYS A 488 40.35 -9.45 34.63
N ILE A 489 40.05 -10.22 33.57
CA ILE A 489 40.46 -11.62 33.24
C ILE A 489 39.64 -11.93 31.96
N ALA A 490 40.18 -12.07 30.81
CA ALA A 490 41.06 -12.93 30.07
C ALA A 490 40.49 -14.32 29.70
N ARG A 491 40.33 -14.49 28.37
CA ARG A 491 40.56 -15.71 27.53
C ARG A 491 39.76 -17.00 27.74
N LYS A 492 39.15 -17.46 26.63
CA LYS A 492 39.53 -18.54 25.68
C LYS A 492 38.32 -18.85 24.80
N MET A 493 38.44 -18.73 23.52
CA MET A 493 38.69 -19.76 22.48
C MET A 493 38.09 -21.14 22.76
N PHE A 494 36.99 -21.43 22.04
CA PHE A 494 36.91 -22.42 20.96
C PHE A 494 35.80 -22.04 20.03
#